data_baf30441bc8b1b98f678746a5e4cd1d6
#
_entry.id   baf30441bc8b1b98f678746a5e4cd1d6
#
_cell.length_a   1.000
_cell.length_b   1.000
_cell.length_c   1.000
_cell.angle_alpha   90.00
_cell.angle_beta   90.00
_cell.angle_gamma   90.00
#
_symmetry.space_group_name_H-M   'P 1'
#
loop_
_entity.id
_entity.type
_entity.pdbx_description
1 polymer ?
#
loop_
_entity_poly.entity_id
_entity_poly.type
_entity_poly.pdbx_seq_one_letter_code
_entity_poly.pdbx_strand_id
1 'polypeptide(L)'
;MRDVKENAVWYEHIKTCKQSGARLGIVHTPHGSFETPVFMPVGTQATVKTMSPEEVKAMGADIILSNTYHLWLRPGEKIVEKAGGLHKFMNWNGSILTDSGGFQVFSLSDFRKIEEEGVHFKNHLSGEKLFLSPEKAMHIQNSLGADIMMAFDECPDFNHDYKYIRQSVERTSRWAERCLEAHKNPKTQSIFGIVQGAGYNDLREQSAKDLVSMDFPGYAIGGLSVGEPKHEMYRVLEHVTPLLPANKARYLMGVGSPDALFEGVLRGIDMFDCVLPTRIARNGTCMTSSGRLVVKNAKYERDLRPLDEKCNCYTCRNYTRAYIRHLFKTDETFGLRLTSYHNLYFLLNLMKQVRQAIMDDNLLEFREAFFEEYGFNKENARNF
;
A
#
# COMPACT_ATOMS: atom_id res chain seq x y z
N MET A 1 19.57 22.25 -6.27
CA MET A 1 18.13 21.94 -6.20
C MET A 1 17.65 21.71 -7.61
N ARG A 2 17.31 20.46 -8.00
CA ARG A 2 16.59 20.22 -9.25
C ARG A 2 15.21 20.86 -9.10
N ASP A 3 14.78 21.54 -10.14
CA ASP A 3 13.48 22.22 -10.12
C ASP A 3 12.37 21.17 -9.88
N VAL A 4 11.42 21.43 -8.99
CA VAL A 4 10.34 20.50 -8.60
C VAL A 4 9.53 20.01 -9.82
N LYS A 5 9.63 20.73 -10.96
CA LYS A 5 8.99 20.39 -12.23
C LYS A 5 9.78 19.41 -13.14
N GLU A 6 10.99 18.98 -12.75
CA GLU A 6 11.77 18.03 -13.56
C GLU A 6 11.40 16.56 -13.32
N ASN A 7 10.72 16.23 -12.24
CA ASN A 7 10.29 14.87 -11.93
C ASN A 7 8.91 14.56 -12.53
N ALA A 8 8.73 13.34 -13.07
CA ALA A 8 7.44 12.89 -13.58
C ALA A 8 6.35 12.87 -12.49
N VAL A 9 6.75 12.63 -11.23
CA VAL A 9 5.88 12.62 -10.05
C VAL A 9 6.37 13.64 -9.04
N TRP A 10 5.46 14.43 -8.50
CA TRP A 10 5.76 15.41 -7.46
C TRP A 10 4.59 15.60 -6.48
N TYR A 11 4.92 16.06 -5.28
CA TYR A 11 3.96 16.27 -4.19
C TYR A 11 3.70 17.76 -3.97
N GLU A 12 2.43 18.13 -3.91
CA GLU A 12 1.94 19.44 -3.54
C GLU A 12 1.38 19.40 -2.12
N HIS A 13 2.03 20.08 -1.18
CA HIS A 13 1.52 20.23 0.18
C HIS A 13 0.46 21.32 0.23
N ILE A 14 -0.75 20.99 0.69
CA ILE A 14 -1.85 21.94 0.80
C ILE A 14 -2.00 22.45 2.23
N LYS A 15 -2.03 21.52 3.20
CA LYS A 15 -2.31 21.86 4.61
C LYS A 15 -1.70 20.83 5.56
N THR A 16 -1.26 21.29 6.73
CA THR A 16 -1.02 20.45 7.90
C THR A 16 -2.13 20.69 8.91
N CYS A 17 -2.71 19.61 9.46
CA CYS A 17 -3.72 19.69 10.51
C CYS A 17 -3.17 20.37 11.75
N LYS A 18 -3.90 21.32 12.32
CA LYS A 18 -3.47 22.03 13.52
C LYS A 18 -3.39 21.14 14.76
N GLN A 19 -4.11 20.03 14.78
CA GLN A 19 -4.16 19.11 15.92
C GLN A 19 -3.06 18.04 15.90
N SER A 20 -2.37 17.85 14.74
CA SER A 20 -1.46 16.71 14.56
C SER A 20 -0.46 16.93 13.43
N GLY A 21 0.39 15.94 13.14
CA GLY A 21 1.27 15.92 11.99
C GLY A 21 0.60 15.53 10.66
N ALA A 22 -0.72 15.30 10.65
CA ALA A 22 -1.47 14.89 9.46
C ALA A 22 -1.40 15.95 8.36
N ARG A 23 -1.17 15.50 7.13
CA ARG A 23 -0.98 16.35 5.97
C ARG A 23 -2.07 16.14 4.93
N LEU A 24 -2.55 17.21 4.36
CA LEU A 24 -3.37 17.22 3.15
C LEU A 24 -2.51 17.66 1.98
N GLY A 25 -2.53 16.94 0.88
CA GLY A 25 -1.76 17.26 -0.31
C GLY A 25 -2.29 16.60 -1.56
N ILE A 26 -1.59 16.81 -2.67
CA ILE A 26 -1.87 16.19 -3.96
C ILE A 26 -0.57 15.60 -4.50
N VAL A 27 -0.63 14.37 -4.98
CA VAL A 27 0.44 13.77 -5.79
C VAL A 27 0.05 13.89 -7.25
N HIS A 28 0.93 14.50 -8.02
CA HIS A 28 0.78 14.66 -9.47
C HIS A 28 1.60 13.60 -10.19
N THR A 29 1.01 12.94 -11.17
CA THR A 29 1.63 11.89 -11.99
C THR A 29 1.31 12.09 -13.47
N PRO A 30 2.00 11.41 -14.38
CA PRO A 30 1.67 11.44 -15.81
C PRO A 30 0.25 10.99 -16.16
N HIS A 31 -0.36 10.11 -15.34
CA HIS A 31 -1.72 9.60 -15.56
C HIS A 31 -2.77 10.23 -14.64
N GLY A 32 -2.52 11.45 -14.16
CA GLY A 32 -3.45 12.20 -13.35
C GLY A 32 -2.91 12.54 -11.97
N SER A 33 -3.77 13.09 -11.13
CA SER A 33 -3.42 13.50 -9.78
C SER A 33 -4.36 12.85 -8.78
N PHE A 34 -3.90 12.65 -7.57
CA PHE A 34 -4.72 12.13 -6.50
C PHE A 34 -4.45 12.87 -5.18
N GLU A 35 -5.52 13.04 -4.42
CA GLU A 35 -5.47 13.66 -3.08
C GLU A 35 -4.88 12.70 -2.05
N THR A 36 -4.13 13.23 -1.10
CA THR A 36 -3.59 12.51 0.06
C THR A 36 -4.10 13.06 1.38
N PRO A 37 -4.22 12.23 2.44
CA PRO A 37 -3.87 10.81 2.53
C PRO A 37 -4.75 9.91 1.64
N VAL A 38 -4.14 8.84 1.09
CA VAL A 38 -4.81 7.92 0.17
C VAL A 38 -4.55 6.46 0.53
N PHE A 39 -5.55 5.61 0.34
CA PHE A 39 -5.40 4.16 0.33
C PHE A 39 -5.40 3.66 -1.13
N MET A 40 -4.40 2.86 -1.48
CA MET A 40 -4.23 2.29 -2.82
C MET A 40 -4.75 0.84 -2.85
N PRO A 41 -5.83 0.55 -3.60
CA PRO A 41 -6.24 -0.83 -3.84
C PRO A 41 -5.13 -1.64 -4.51
N VAL A 42 -4.92 -2.88 -4.06
CA VAL A 42 -3.85 -3.73 -4.58
C VAL A 42 -4.34 -4.60 -5.72
N GLY A 43 -3.76 -4.38 -6.90
CA GLY A 43 -3.94 -5.16 -8.13
C GLY A 43 -2.74 -6.05 -8.42
N THR A 44 -2.51 -7.10 -7.61
CA THR A 44 -1.30 -7.94 -7.60
C THR A 44 -0.86 -8.43 -8.99
N GLN A 45 -1.80 -8.87 -9.82
CA GLN A 45 -1.54 -9.43 -11.15
C GLN A 45 -2.28 -8.63 -12.22
N ALA A 46 -2.08 -7.32 -12.25
CA ALA A 46 -2.77 -6.38 -13.13
C ALA A 46 -4.30 -6.44 -12.97
N THR A 47 -4.79 -6.76 -11.77
CA THR A 47 -6.22 -6.72 -11.45
C THR A 47 -6.43 -6.59 -9.94
N VAL A 48 -7.28 -5.67 -9.53
CA VAL A 48 -7.84 -5.66 -8.18
C VAL A 48 -8.84 -6.83 -8.12
N LYS A 49 -8.57 -7.79 -7.24
CA LYS A 49 -9.28 -9.08 -7.25
C LYS A 49 -10.78 -8.90 -7.23
N THR A 50 -11.46 -9.54 -8.20
CA THR A 50 -12.92 -9.56 -8.41
C THR A 50 -13.53 -8.24 -8.92
N MET A 51 -12.73 -7.20 -9.17
CA MET A 51 -13.21 -5.88 -9.59
C MET A 51 -12.75 -5.54 -11.01
N SER A 52 -13.61 -4.88 -11.80
CA SER A 52 -13.18 -4.23 -13.02
C SER A 52 -12.49 -2.88 -12.72
N PRO A 53 -11.63 -2.38 -13.63
CA PRO A 53 -11.04 -1.05 -13.49
C PRO A 53 -12.08 0.07 -13.34
N GLU A 54 -13.19 -0.02 -14.06
CA GLU A 54 -14.29 0.94 -14.00
C GLU A 54 -14.96 0.96 -12.62
N GLU A 55 -15.14 -0.21 -12.00
CA GLU A 55 -15.67 -0.31 -10.64
C GLU A 55 -14.71 0.29 -9.60
N VAL A 56 -13.42 0.00 -9.74
CA VAL A 56 -12.38 0.56 -8.86
C VAL A 56 -12.34 2.09 -8.98
N LYS A 57 -12.45 2.63 -10.19
CA LYS A 57 -12.54 4.08 -10.44
C LYS A 57 -13.83 4.66 -9.88
N ALA A 58 -14.98 4.01 -10.08
CA ALA A 58 -16.27 4.45 -9.57
C ALA A 58 -16.36 4.48 -8.04
N MET A 59 -15.54 3.67 -7.34
CA MET A 59 -15.39 3.73 -5.88
C MET A 59 -14.57 4.93 -5.39
N GLY A 60 -13.94 5.68 -6.31
CA GLY A 60 -13.10 6.84 -6.00
C GLY A 60 -11.62 6.53 -5.84
N ALA A 61 -11.12 5.42 -6.37
CA ALA A 61 -9.70 5.16 -6.45
C ALA A 61 -9.09 5.88 -7.66
N ASP A 62 -8.07 6.71 -7.42
CA ASP A 62 -7.32 7.42 -8.46
C ASP A 62 -5.93 6.80 -8.69
N ILE A 63 -5.48 5.98 -7.76
CA ILE A 63 -4.23 5.22 -7.82
C ILE A 63 -4.47 3.79 -7.34
N ILE A 64 -3.78 2.84 -7.97
CA ILE A 64 -3.72 1.44 -7.57
C ILE A 64 -2.26 0.99 -7.47
N LEU A 65 -2.03 -0.12 -6.76
CA LEU A 65 -0.73 -0.77 -6.67
C LEU A 65 -0.73 -2.08 -7.45
N SER A 66 0.36 -2.38 -8.17
CA SER A 66 0.62 -3.67 -8.80
C SER A 66 1.97 -4.23 -8.35
N ASN A 67 2.09 -5.57 -8.29
CA ASN A 67 3.28 -6.21 -7.75
C ASN A 67 4.25 -6.64 -8.86
N THR A 68 5.44 -6.07 -8.86
CA THR A 68 6.51 -6.34 -9.84
C THR A 68 6.90 -7.81 -9.90
N TYR A 69 7.13 -8.46 -8.77
CA TYR A 69 7.49 -9.87 -8.71
C TYR A 69 6.48 -10.78 -9.42
N HIS A 70 5.20 -10.63 -9.14
CA HIS A 70 4.15 -11.45 -9.72
C HIS A 70 3.99 -11.22 -11.23
N LEU A 71 4.07 -9.97 -11.68
CA LEU A 71 3.95 -9.60 -13.07
C LEU A 71 5.18 -10.01 -13.91
N TRP A 72 6.38 -9.98 -13.32
CA TRP A 72 7.57 -10.51 -13.94
C TRP A 72 7.49 -12.02 -14.15
N LEU A 73 7.02 -12.78 -13.16
CA LEU A 73 6.88 -14.23 -13.27
C LEU A 73 5.73 -14.62 -14.23
N ARG A 74 4.65 -13.84 -14.25
CA ARG A 74 3.47 -14.10 -15.10
C ARG A 74 2.65 -12.82 -15.27
N PRO A 75 2.40 -12.34 -16.48
CA PRO A 75 2.73 -12.97 -17.79
C PRO A 75 4.17 -12.75 -18.24
N GLY A 76 4.97 -11.95 -17.54
CA GLY A 76 6.28 -11.46 -17.91
C GLY A 76 6.23 -9.99 -18.38
N GLU A 77 7.25 -9.22 -18.01
CA GLU A 77 7.35 -7.78 -18.29
C GLU A 77 7.29 -7.46 -19.79
N LYS A 78 7.88 -8.32 -20.62
CA LYS A 78 7.91 -8.15 -22.09
C LYS A 78 6.51 -8.21 -22.72
N ILE A 79 5.61 -9.03 -22.18
CA ILE A 79 4.23 -9.11 -22.67
C ILE A 79 3.48 -7.82 -22.30
N VAL A 80 3.65 -7.35 -21.09
CA VAL A 80 3.04 -6.10 -20.62
C VAL A 80 3.57 -4.90 -21.40
N GLU A 81 4.89 -4.82 -21.62
CA GLU A 81 5.54 -3.80 -22.45
C GLU A 81 4.98 -3.77 -23.88
N LYS A 82 4.87 -4.95 -24.52
CA LYS A 82 4.29 -5.08 -25.87
C LYS A 82 2.82 -4.64 -25.92
N ALA A 83 2.08 -4.79 -24.84
CA ALA A 83 0.70 -4.29 -24.71
C ALA A 83 0.63 -2.76 -24.51
N GLY A 84 1.76 -2.09 -24.31
CA GLY A 84 1.87 -0.65 -24.07
C GLY A 84 1.86 -0.25 -22.61
N GLY A 85 2.34 -1.15 -21.71
CA GLY A 85 2.42 -0.96 -20.26
C GLY A 85 1.16 -1.39 -19.53
N LEU A 86 1.22 -1.36 -18.18
CA LEU A 86 0.12 -1.80 -17.30
C LEU A 86 -1.19 -1.06 -17.55
N HIS A 87 -1.14 0.24 -17.79
CA HIS A 87 -2.32 1.05 -18.03
C HIS A 87 -3.16 0.51 -19.19
N LYS A 88 -2.54 0.23 -20.33
CA LYS A 88 -3.22 -0.36 -21.49
C LYS A 88 -3.55 -1.83 -21.28
N PHE A 89 -2.64 -2.58 -20.66
CA PHE A 89 -2.80 -4.01 -20.43
C PHE A 89 -4.03 -4.33 -19.57
N MET A 90 -4.31 -3.53 -18.55
CA MET A 90 -5.44 -3.73 -17.64
C MET A 90 -6.59 -2.73 -17.84
N ASN A 91 -6.52 -1.84 -18.83
CA ASN A 91 -7.52 -0.78 -19.08
C ASN A 91 -7.71 0.16 -17.87
N TRP A 92 -6.61 0.57 -17.23
CA TRP A 92 -6.64 1.50 -16.11
C TRP A 92 -6.13 2.89 -16.52
N ASN A 93 -6.92 3.94 -16.26
CA ASN A 93 -6.61 5.31 -16.68
C ASN A 93 -6.08 6.20 -15.54
N GLY A 94 -6.01 5.70 -14.30
CA GLY A 94 -5.45 6.43 -13.15
C GLY A 94 -3.98 6.12 -12.93
N SER A 95 -3.43 6.66 -11.85
CA SER A 95 -2.02 6.42 -11.48
C SER A 95 -1.79 4.95 -11.08
N ILE A 96 -0.58 4.46 -11.30
CA ILE A 96 -0.13 3.13 -10.88
C ILE A 96 1.17 3.27 -10.12
N LEU A 97 1.26 2.59 -8.96
CA LEU A 97 2.50 2.33 -8.25
C LEU A 97 2.87 0.85 -8.40
N THR A 98 4.13 0.55 -8.72
CA THR A 98 4.68 -0.81 -8.64
C THR A 98 5.63 -0.93 -7.46
N ASP A 99 5.50 -2.01 -6.68
CA ASP A 99 6.47 -2.33 -5.63
C ASP A 99 7.82 -2.76 -6.22
N SER A 100 8.84 -2.90 -5.35
CA SER A 100 10.18 -3.30 -5.79
C SER A 100 10.29 -4.78 -6.20
N GLY A 101 9.36 -5.61 -5.75
CA GLY A 101 9.44 -7.08 -5.82
C GLY A 101 10.29 -7.69 -4.69
N GLY A 102 11.01 -6.89 -3.91
CA GLY A 102 11.90 -7.36 -2.84
C GLY A 102 11.16 -8.18 -1.78
N PHE A 103 10.11 -7.61 -1.18
CA PHE A 103 9.33 -8.28 -0.14
C PHE A 103 8.83 -9.68 -0.56
N GLN A 104 8.34 -9.84 -1.80
CA GLN A 104 7.84 -11.13 -2.30
C GLN A 104 8.96 -12.15 -2.46
N VAL A 105 10.15 -11.72 -2.89
CA VAL A 105 11.33 -12.59 -2.94
C VAL A 105 11.69 -13.08 -1.54
N PHE A 106 11.58 -12.22 -0.52
CA PHE A 106 11.88 -12.58 0.87
C PHE A 106 10.79 -13.44 1.53
N SER A 107 9.51 -13.21 1.20
CA SER A 107 8.37 -13.86 1.86
C SER A 107 7.87 -15.15 1.17
N LEU A 108 8.09 -15.31 -0.15
CA LEU A 108 7.54 -16.42 -0.93
C LEU A 108 8.56 -17.48 -1.35
N SER A 109 9.84 -17.26 -1.13
CA SER A 109 10.89 -18.21 -1.50
C SER A 109 11.48 -18.91 -0.27
N ASP A 110 11.37 -20.24 -0.23
CA ASP A 110 12.02 -21.07 0.79
C ASP A 110 13.56 -21.08 0.64
N PHE A 111 14.06 -20.78 -0.55
CA PHE A 111 15.49 -20.65 -0.85
C PHE A 111 15.77 -19.25 -1.36
N ARG A 112 16.60 -18.53 -0.61
CA ARG A 112 17.13 -17.23 -1.02
C ARG A 112 18.58 -17.10 -0.58
N LYS A 113 19.40 -16.48 -1.43
CA LYS A 113 20.76 -16.06 -1.11
C LYS A 113 20.88 -14.59 -1.48
N ILE A 114 21.16 -13.77 -0.48
CA ILE A 114 21.32 -12.31 -0.64
C ILE A 114 22.79 -12.03 -0.80
N GLU A 115 23.15 -11.31 -1.85
CA GLU A 115 24.52 -10.87 -2.15
C GLU A 115 24.51 -9.36 -2.44
N GLU A 116 25.65 -8.75 -2.58
CA GLU A 116 25.75 -7.32 -2.90
C GLU A 116 25.15 -7.01 -4.30
N GLU A 117 25.29 -7.94 -5.22
CA GLU A 117 24.80 -7.84 -6.60
C GLU A 117 23.27 -7.94 -6.69
N GLY A 118 22.63 -8.64 -5.76
CA GLY A 118 21.20 -8.90 -5.76
C GLY A 118 20.82 -10.16 -5.00
N VAL A 119 19.68 -10.75 -5.35
CA VAL A 119 19.09 -11.90 -4.64
C VAL A 119 18.89 -13.07 -5.59
N HIS A 120 19.47 -14.21 -5.25
CA HIS A 120 19.14 -15.51 -5.84
C HIS A 120 17.96 -16.14 -5.09
N PHE A 121 16.98 -16.63 -5.81
CA PHE A 121 15.79 -17.25 -5.22
C PHE A 121 15.18 -18.29 -6.15
N LYS A 122 14.24 -19.10 -5.64
CA LYS A 122 13.44 -20.02 -6.45
C LYS A 122 12.10 -19.40 -6.78
N ASN A 123 11.72 -19.47 -8.06
CA ASN A 123 10.38 -19.16 -8.53
C ASN A 123 9.36 -20.07 -7.84
N HIS A 124 8.43 -19.50 -7.08
CA HIS A 124 7.41 -20.26 -6.35
C HIS A 124 6.40 -20.99 -7.24
N LEU A 125 6.32 -20.65 -8.55
CA LEU A 125 5.44 -21.29 -9.53
C LEU A 125 6.10 -22.47 -10.24
N SER A 126 7.38 -22.32 -10.65
CA SER A 126 8.10 -23.30 -11.49
C SER A 126 9.25 -24.00 -10.77
N GLY A 127 9.71 -23.51 -9.62
CA GLY A 127 10.89 -23.99 -8.94
C GLY A 127 12.23 -23.56 -9.59
N GLU A 128 12.20 -22.83 -10.70
CA GLU A 128 13.37 -22.33 -11.39
C GLU A 128 14.20 -21.40 -10.53
N LYS A 129 15.53 -21.48 -10.63
CA LYS A 129 16.43 -20.53 -9.95
C LYS A 129 16.47 -19.22 -10.73
N LEU A 130 16.15 -18.14 -10.06
CA LEU A 130 16.14 -16.80 -10.61
C LEU A 130 17.09 -15.89 -9.85
N PHE A 131 17.47 -14.79 -10.50
CA PHE A 131 18.29 -13.74 -9.91
C PHE A 131 17.62 -12.39 -10.16
N LEU A 132 17.48 -11.57 -9.10
CA LEU A 132 16.93 -10.21 -9.16
C LEU A 132 17.96 -9.24 -8.57
N SER A 133 18.42 -8.30 -9.40
CA SER A 133 19.29 -7.20 -9.00
C SER A 133 18.51 -5.87 -9.00
N PRO A 134 19.04 -4.79 -8.41
CA PRO A 134 18.48 -3.45 -8.53
C PRO A 134 18.21 -3.04 -9.98
N GLU A 135 19.18 -3.25 -10.88
CA GLU A 135 19.07 -2.92 -12.29
C GLU A 135 17.95 -3.71 -12.99
N LYS A 136 17.84 -5.00 -12.66
CA LYS A 136 16.79 -5.86 -13.22
C LYS A 136 15.41 -5.47 -12.69
N ALA A 137 15.29 -5.13 -11.40
CA ALA A 137 14.05 -4.63 -10.81
C ALA A 137 13.60 -3.32 -11.51
N MET A 138 14.54 -2.41 -11.78
CA MET A 138 14.25 -1.19 -12.54
C MET A 138 13.85 -1.48 -13.98
N HIS A 139 14.57 -2.40 -14.67
CA HIS A 139 14.21 -2.78 -16.04
C HIS A 139 12.78 -3.33 -16.10
N ILE A 140 12.42 -4.22 -15.19
CA ILE A 140 11.06 -4.78 -15.13
C ILE A 140 10.03 -3.67 -14.92
N GLN A 141 10.22 -2.80 -13.93
CA GLN A 141 9.29 -1.72 -13.64
C GLN A 141 9.21 -0.67 -14.75
N ASN A 142 10.34 -0.40 -15.46
CA ASN A 142 10.31 0.45 -16.65
C ASN A 142 9.45 -0.14 -17.76
N SER A 143 9.53 -1.46 -17.98
CA SER A 143 8.69 -2.16 -18.96
C SER A 143 7.23 -2.27 -18.56
N LEU A 144 6.94 -2.39 -17.25
CA LEU A 144 5.57 -2.33 -16.71
C LEU A 144 4.92 -0.96 -16.90
N GLY A 145 5.69 0.12 -16.88
CA GLY A 145 5.22 1.46 -17.19
C GLY A 145 4.38 2.14 -16.08
N ALA A 146 4.59 1.79 -14.80
CA ALA A 146 3.93 2.46 -13.68
C ALA A 146 4.43 3.90 -13.51
N ASP A 147 3.60 4.80 -12.97
CA ASP A 147 3.98 6.19 -12.67
C ASP A 147 5.01 6.27 -11.54
N ILE A 148 4.77 5.49 -10.48
CA ILE A 148 5.63 5.41 -9.30
C ILE A 148 6.22 4.00 -9.25
N MET A 149 7.54 3.94 -9.19
CA MET A 149 8.31 2.71 -9.00
C MET A 149 8.97 2.75 -7.63
N MET A 150 9.13 1.59 -6.98
CA MET A 150 9.86 1.50 -5.74
C MET A 150 11.29 1.05 -5.98
N ALA A 151 12.27 1.68 -5.30
CA ALA A 151 13.65 1.21 -5.30
C ALA A 151 13.72 -0.23 -4.77
N PHE A 152 14.63 -1.04 -5.31
CA PHE A 152 14.84 -2.40 -4.82
C PHE A 152 15.49 -2.36 -3.45
N ASP A 153 14.89 -3.02 -2.47
CA ASP A 153 15.28 -3.00 -1.08
C ASP A 153 15.39 -4.40 -0.49
N GLU A 154 16.12 -4.54 0.58
CA GLU A 154 16.07 -5.70 1.45
C GLU A 154 15.14 -5.43 2.63
N CYS A 155 14.10 -6.27 2.78
CA CYS A 155 13.16 -6.20 3.88
C CYS A 155 13.41 -7.39 4.84
N PRO A 156 14.32 -7.27 5.81
CA PRO A 156 14.59 -8.33 6.78
C PRO A 156 13.44 -8.49 7.77
N ASP A 157 13.39 -9.64 8.44
CA ASP A 157 12.49 -9.83 9.59
C ASP A 157 12.80 -8.80 10.68
N PHE A 158 11.73 -8.25 11.29
CA PHE A 158 11.84 -7.22 12.32
C PHE A 158 12.68 -7.65 13.53
N ASN A 159 12.75 -8.96 13.81
CA ASN A 159 13.44 -9.53 14.96
C ASN A 159 14.91 -9.91 14.69
N HIS A 160 15.46 -9.62 13.51
CA HIS A 160 16.89 -9.82 13.26
C HIS A 160 17.76 -8.97 14.18
N ASP A 161 18.97 -9.46 14.46
CA ASP A 161 19.95 -8.75 15.29
C ASP A 161 20.41 -7.44 14.63
N TYR A 162 20.91 -6.53 15.46
CA TYR A 162 21.35 -5.20 15.04
C TYR A 162 22.40 -5.25 13.93
N LYS A 163 23.35 -6.19 14.00
CA LYS A 163 24.45 -6.29 13.02
C LYS A 163 23.92 -6.64 11.64
N TYR A 164 22.98 -7.57 11.58
CA TYR A 164 22.35 -7.95 10.31
C TYR A 164 21.52 -6.79 9.74
N ILE A 165 20.67 -6.15 10.57
CA ILE A 165 19.86 -5.02 10.12
C ILE A 165 20.73 -3.87 9.62
N ARG A 166 21.86 -3.58 10.28
CA ARG A 166 22.81 -2.57 9.83
C ARG A 166 23.36 -2.89 8.43
N GLN A 167 23.80 -4.15 8.20
CA GLN A 167 24.28 -4.56 6.88
C GLN A 167 23.21 -4.48 5.80
N SER A 168 21.98 -4.83 6.15
CA SER A 168 20.82 -4.73 5.27
C SER A 168 20.51 -3.27 4.89
N VAL A 169 20.54 -2.35 5.85
CA VAL A 169 20.36 -0.91 5.61
C VAL A 169 21.44 -0.36 4.67
N GLU A 170 22.72 -0.65 4.97
CA GLU A 170 23.85 -0.21 4.15
C GLU A 170 23.73 -0.76 2.71
N ARG A 171 23.32 -2.01 2.54
CA ARG A 171 23.07 -2.63 1.22
C ARG A 171 21.89 -1.97 0.50
N THR A 172 20.78 -1.78 1.20
CA THR A 172 19.60 -1.10 0.64
C THR A 172 19.92 0.31 0.15
N SER A 173 20.74 1.08 0.87
CA SER A 173 21.21 2.39 0.42
C SER A 173 22.00 2.32 -0.89
N ARG A 174 22.96 1.37 -1.00
CA ARG A 174 23.70 1.15 -2.27
C ARG A 174 22.81 0.66 -3.41
N TRP A 175 21.83 -0.21 -3.12
CA TRP A 175 20.86 -0.65 -4.12
C TRP A 175 19.95 0.48 -4.59
N ALA A 176 19.58 1.40 -3.71
CA ALA A 176 18.80 2.58 -4.08
C ALA A 176 19.55 3.48 -5.08
N GLU A 177 20.86 3.69 -4.87
CA GLU A 177 21.73 4.41 -5.80
C GLU A 177 21.79 3.72 -7.16
N ARG A 178 22.03 2.41 -7.20
CA ARG A 178 22.01 1.60 -8.43
C ARG A 178 20.65 1.63 -9.15
N CYS A 179 19.55 1.70 -8.41
CA CYS A 179 18.21 1.88 -9.00
C CYS A 179 18.10 3.23 -9.73
N LEU A 180 18.58 4.31 -9.14
CA LEU A 180 18.58 5.64 -9.77
C LEU A 180 19.42 5.65 -11.05
N GLU A 181 20.59 5.02 -11.03
CA GLU A 181 21.46 4.94 -12.21
C GLU A 181 20.84 4.08 -13.33
N ALA A 182 20.13 3.01 -12.98
CA ALA A 182 19.53 2.09 -13.93
C ALA A 182 18.19 2.59 -14.53
N HIS A 183 17.58 3.61 -13.93
CA HIS A 183 16.28 4.14 -14.36
C HIS A 183 16.36 4.83 -15.73
N LYS A 184 15.48 4.43 -16.67
CA LYS A 184 15.54 4.89 -18.07
C LYS A 184 14.48 5.92 -18.46
N ASN A 185 13.39 6.02 -17.70
CA ASN A 185 12.19 6.78 -18.08
C ASN A 185 11.85 7.94 -17.12
N PRO A 186 12.81 8.82 -16.73
CA PRO A 186 12.59 9.83 -15.68
C PRO A 186 11.54 10.88 -16.03
N LYS A 187 11.15 11.01 -17.31
CA LYS A 187 10.10 11.94 -17.75
C LYS A 187 8.67 11.41 -17.57
N THR A 188 8.52 10.09 -17.43
CA THR A 188 7.22 9.42 -17.36
C THR A 188 7.06 8.54 -16.13
N GLN A 189 8.14 8.29 -15.40
CA GLN A 189 8.15 7.45 -14.21
C GLN A 189 9.06 8.07 -13.16
N SER A 190 8.75 7.88 -11.90
CA SER A 190 9.60 8.32 -10.78
C SER A 190 9.84 7.17 -9.80
N ILE A 191 11.03 7.13 -9.20
CA ILE A 191 11.40 6.13 -8.18
C ILE A 191 11.20 6.74 -6.81
N PHE A 192 10.56 6.00 -5.88
CA PHE A 192 10.55 6.32 -4.45
C PHE A 192 11.58 5.46 -3.72
N GLY A 193 12.35 6.08 -2.83
CA GLY A 193 13.28 5.38 -1.93
C GLY A 193 12.54 4.71 -0.77
N ILE A 194 13.08 3.62 -0.22
CA ILE A 194 12.47 2.87 0.88
C ILE A 194 13.39 2.93 2.11
N VAL A 195 12.95 3.61 3.17
CA VAL A 195 13.65 3.66 4.46
C VAL A 195 13.47 2.33 5.18
N GLN A 196 14.57 1.67 5.52
CA GLN A 196 14.64 0.42 6.27
C GLN A 196 15.32 0.63 7.63
N GLY A 197 15.40 -0.40 8.49
CA GLY A 197 16.09 -0.31 9.78
C GLY A 197 15.37 -1.02 10.93
N ALA A 198 14.33 -1.83 10.65
CA ALA A 198 13.52 -2.55 11.64
C ALA A 198 13.08 -1.63 12.79
N GLY A 199 13.28 -2.03 14.05
CA GLY A 199 12.97 -1.23 15.24
C GLY A 199 14.11 -0.32 15.73
N TYR A 200 15.25 -0.22 15.03
CA TYR A 200 16.41 0.53 15.48
C TYR A 200 16.41 1.96 14.96
N ASN A 201 16.23 2.93 15.85
CA ASN A 201 16.08 4.35 15.49
C ASN A 201 17.31 4.90 14.76
N ASP A 202 18.53 4.58 15.22
CA ASP A 202 19.77 5.02 14.61
C ASP A 202 19.95 4.48 13.17
N LEU A 203 19.55 3.23 12.92
CA LEU A 203 19.58 2.64 11.58
C LEU A 203 18.51 3.23 10.68
N ARG A 204 17.31 3.52 11.21
CA ARG A 204 16.26 4.26 10.51
C ARG A 204 16.72 5.66 10.12
N GLU A 205 17.39 6.36 11.04
CA GLU A 205 17.97 7.67 10.79
C GLU A 205 19.06 7.61 9.71
N GLN A 206 19.97 6.64 9.77
CA GLN A 206 21.00 6.42 8.75
C GLN A 206 20.36 6.20 7.37
N SER A 207 19.41 5.25 7.29
CA SER A 207 18.68 4.96 6.05
C SER A 207 17.99 6.20 5.48
N ALA A 208 17.28 6.97 6.33
CA ALA A 208 16.61 8.18 5.90
C ALA A 208 17.60 9.24 5.39
N LYS A 209 18.73 9.46 6.08
CA LYS A 209 19.77 10.40 5.65
C LYS A 209 20.38 10.03 4.29
N ASP A 210 20.72 8.75 4.12
CA ASP A 210 21.27 8.25 2.86
C ASP A 210 20.31 8.52 1.70
N LEU A 211 19.04 8.10 1.85
CA LEU A 211 18.04 8.27 0.79
C LEU A 211 17.69 9.74 0.52
N VAL A 212 17.59 10.58 1.56
CA VAL A 212 17.32 12.02 1.40
C VAL A 212 18.46 12.70 0.65
N SER A 213 19.72 12.28 0.85
CA SER A 213 20.86 12.81 0.10
C SER A 213 20.81 12.50 -1.40
N MET A 214 20.10 11.44 -1.80
CA MET A 214 19.89 11.05 -3.20
C MET A 214 18.72 11.80 -3.88
N ASP A 215 17.95 12.60 -3.13
CA ASP A 215 16.84 13.44 -3.59
C ASP A 215 15.75 12.69 -4.39
N PHE A 216 15.20 11.63 -3.84
CA PHE A 216 14.06 10.93 -4.43
C PHE A 216 12.80 11.81 -4.51
N PRO A 217 11.94 11.66 -5.53
CA PRO A 217 10.64 12.33 -5.64
C PRO A 217 9.67 12.05 -4.49
N GLY A 218 9.83 10.91 -3.80
CA GLY A 218 9.06 10.49 -2.64
C GLY A 218 9.79 9.42 -1.85
N TYR A 219 9.30 9.14 -0.65
CA TYR A 219 9.93 8.20 0.28
C TYR A 219 8.90 7.26 0.86
N ALA A 220 9.23 5.97 0.89
CA ALA A 220 8.45 4.97 1.62
C ALA A 220 9.15 4.58 2.93
N ILE A 221 8.36 4.08 3.87
CA ILE A 221 8.83 3.45 5.10
C ILE A 221 8.47 1.97 4.99
N GLY A 222 9.50 1.12 4.84
CA GLY A 222 9.37 -0.32 4.72
C GLY A 222 9.75 -1.05 6.02
N GLY A 223 9.62 -2.39 6.00
CA GLY A 223 9.98 -3.24 7.13
C GLY A 223 9.12 -3.03 8.38
N LEU A 224 7.89 -2.58 8.20
CA LEU A 224 6.84 -2.46 9.20
C LEU A 224 5.61 -3.25 8.77
N SER A 225 4.69 -3.56 9.71
CA SER A 225 3.54 -4.46 9.48
C SER A 225 3.94 -5.87 9.03
N VAL A 226 5.08 -6.33 9.52
CA VAL A 226 5.67 -7.65 9.23
C VAL A 226 5.72 -8.58 10.46
N GLY A 227 4.96 -8.26 11.50
CA GLY A 227 4.82 -9.06 12.72
C GLY A 227 5.16 -8.34 14.02
N GLU A 228 5.65 -7.12 13.97
CA GLU A 228 5.89 -6.29 15.14
C GLU A 228 4.57 -5.83 15.80
N PRO A 229 4.58 -5.55 17.12
CA PRO A 229 3.46 -4.91 17.79
C PRO A 229 3.18 -3.50 17.19
N LYS A 230 1.91 -3.12 17.08
CA LYS A 230 1.53 -1.82 16.49
C LYS A 230 2.20 -0.62 17.15
N HIS A 231 2.40 -0.63 18.45
CA HIS A 231 3.08 0.47 19.16
C HIS A 231 4.52 0.67 18.69
N GLU A 232 5.23 -0.40 18.30
CA GLU A 232 6.57 -0.31 17.71
C GLU A 232 6.53 0.36 16.34
N MET A 233 5.55 -0.01 15.49
CA MET A 233 5.34 0.67 14.22
C MET A 233 5.12 2.17 14.44
N TYR A 234 4.25 2.55 15.37
CA TYR A 234 3.94 3.96 15.65
C TYR A 234 5.17 4.73 16.17
N ARG A 235 5.94 4.11 17.06
CA ARG A 235 7.20 4.68 17.55
C ARG A 235 8.21 4.93 16.43
N VAL A 236 8.37 3.98 15.51
CA VAL A 236 9.25 4.14 14.34
C VAL A 236 8.76 5.27 13.45
N LEU A 237 7.44 5.37 13.18
CA LEU A 237 6.90 6.46 12.38
C LEU A 237 7.15 7.84 13.01
N GLU A 238 6.97 7.99 14.33
CA GLU A 238 7.27 9.22 15.06
C GLU A 238 8.73 9.66 14.91
N HIS A 239 9.64 8.68 14.84
CA HIS A 239 11.06 8.96 14.67
C HIS A 239 11.43 9.27 13.21
N VAL A 240 10.88 8.53 12.23
CA VAL A 240 11.31 8.60 10.82
C VAL A 240 10.65 9.75 10.06
N THR A 241 9.35 10.01 10.26
CA THR A 241 8.63 10.99 9.45
C THR A 241 9.20 12.41 9.51
N PRO A 242 9.71 12.90 10.67
CA PRO A 242 10.36 14.22 10.72
C PRO A 242 11.68 14.32 9.95
N LEU A 243 12.33 13.19 9.66
CA LEU A 243 13.59 13.13 8.90
C LEU A 243 13.37 13.26 7.40
N LEU A 244 12.13 13.02 6.94
CA LEU A 244 11.78 13.06 5.52
C LEU A 244 11.35 14.47 5.09
N PRO A 245 11.74 14.93 3.88
CA PRO A 245 11.40 16.26 3.39
C PRO A 245 9.90 16.52 3.38
N ALA A 246 9.50 17.72 3.81
CA ALA A 246 8.09 18.10 3.91
C ALA A 246 7.42 18.25 2.53
N ASN A 247 8.17 18.56 1.50
CA ASN A 247 7.72 18.73 0.11
C ASN A 247 7.75 17.44 -0.71
N LYS A 248 7.87 16.29 -0.07
CA LYS A 248 7.86 14.97 -0.71
C LYS A 248 6.75 14.10 -0.13
N ALA A 249 6.16 13.22 -0.95
CA ALA A 249 5.18 12.24 -0.49
C ALA A 249 5.82 11.19 0.41
N ARG A 250 5.07 10.73 1.43
CA ARG A 250 5.48 9.70 2.39
C ARG A 250 4.53 8.51 2.32
N TYR A 251 5.08 7.35 2.05
CA TYR A 251 4.32 6.13 1.84
C TYR A 251 4.65 5.07 2.91
N LEU A 252 3.65 4.63 3.67
CA LEU A 252 3.76 3.51 4.61
C LEU A 252 3.29 2.23 3.94
N MET A 253 4.21 1.30 3.69
CA MET A 253 3.97 0.09 2.91
C MET A 253 3.22 -0.99 3.70
N GLY A 254 2.23 -1.62 3.05
CA GLY A 254 1.57 -2.82 3.56
C GLY A 254 0.57 -2.60 4.72
N VAL A 255 0.16 -1.38 4.99
CA VAL A 255 -0.73 -1.01 6.11
C VAL A 255 -2.13 -0.65 5.62
N GLY A 256 -3.16 -1.28 6.19
CA GLY A 256 -4.54 -1.09 5.73
C GLY A 256 -5.64 -1.44 6.73
N SER A 257 -5.32 -1.65 8.02
CA SER A 257 -6.36 -1.68 9.05
C SER A 257 -6.78 -0.25 9.42
N PRO A 258 -8.07 0.02 9.66
CA PRO A 258 -8.56 1.38 9.90
C PRO A 258 -7.82 2.14 11.01
N ASP A 259 -7.52 1.47 12.13
CA ASP A 259 -6.76 2.05 13.23
C ASP A 259 -5.33 2.45 12.81
N ALA A 260 -4.63 1.57 12.10
CA ALA A 260 -3.28 1.87 11.64
C ALA A 260 -3.23 2.94 10.55
N LEU A 261 -4.29 3.07 9.73
CA LEU A 261 -4.43 4.19 8.80
C LEU A 261 -4.51 5.53 9.54
N PHE A 262 -5.38 5.64 10.57
CA PHE A 262 -5.45 6.84 11.39
C PHE A 262 -4.10 7.18 12.04
N GLU A 263 -3.47 6.19 12.68
CA GLU A 263 -2.20 6.39 13.37
C GLU A 263 -1.05 6.80 12.42
N GLY A 264 -1.03 6.23 11.22
CA GLY A 264 -0.08 6.64 10.18
C GLY A 264 -0.33 8.07 9.69
N VAL A 265 -1.60 8.42 9.42
CA VAL A 265 -1.99 9.77 8.99
C VAL A 265 -1.63 10.81 10.04
N LEU A 266 -1.94 10.56 11.32
CA LEU A 266 -1.60 11.45 12.43
C LEU A 266 -0.09 11.75 12.51
N ARG A 267 0.74 10.80 12.05
CA ARG A 267 2.21 10.92 12.01
C ARG A 267 2.76 11.41 10.68
N GLY A 268 1.89 11.90 9.79
CA GLY A 268 2.29 12.56 8.55
C GLY A 268 2.55 11.63 7.37
N ILE A 269 1.93 10.45 7.34
CA ILE A 269 1.93 9.55 6.19
C ILE A 269 0.84 9.96 5.20
N ASP A 270 1.18 9.94 3.91
CA ASP A 270 0.33 10.36 2.80
C ASP A 270 -0.29 9.18 2.02
N MET A 271 0.42 8.06 1.92
CA MET A 271 0.03 6.93 1.05
C MET A 271 0.09 5.62 1.80
N PHE A 272 -0.88 4.74 1.51
CA PHE A 272 -1.01 3.41 2.12
C PHE A 272 -1.48 2.40 1.08
N ASP A 273 -1.09 1.15 1.26
CA ASP A 273 -1.62 -0.01 0.53
C ASP A 273 -1.79 -1.20 1.46
N CYS A 274 -2.72 -2.07 1.15
CA CYS A 274 -2.77 -3.39 1.78
C CYS A 274 -3.71 -4.32 1.02
N VAL A 275 -3.37 -5.61 0.98
CA VAL A 275 -4.27 -6.65 0.46
C VAL A 275 -5.38 -7.03 1.44
N LEU A 276 -5.32 -6.53 2.69
CA LEU A 276 -6.26 -6.88 3.77
C LEU A 276 -7.73 -6.76 3.36
N PRO A 277 -8.22 -5.63 2.80
CA PRO A 277 -9.66 -5.47 2.54
C PRO A 277 -10.21 -6.55 1.60
N THR A 278 -9.53 -6.85 0.51
CA THR A 278 -9.96 -7.90 -0.43
C THR A 278 -9.65 -9.31 0.07
N ARG A 279 -8.58 -9.50 0.85
CA ARG A 279 -8.23 -10.80 1.44
C ARG A 279 -9.30 -11.26 2.44
N ILE A 280 -9.65 -10.42 3.41
CA ILE A 280 -10.67 -10.78 4.42
C ILE A 280 -12.08 -10.87 3.81
N ALA A 281 -12.39 -10.01 2.83
CA ALA A 281 -13.66 -10.05 2.10
C ALA A 281 -13.90 -11.42 1.44
N ARG A 282 -12.91 -11.94 0.74
CA ARG A 282 -13.01 -13.28 0.10
C ARG A 282 -13.16 -14.41 1.11
N ASN A 283 -12.89 -14.17 2.38
CA ASN A 283 -13.17 -15.10 3.48
C ASN A 283 -14.51 -14.79 4.20
N GLY A 284 -15.28 -13.82 3.68
CA GLY A 284 -16.58 -13.44 4.22
C GLY A 284 -16.54 -12.48 5.39
N THR A 285 -15.40 -11.78 5.59
CA THR A 285 -15.28 -10.75 6.63
C THR A 285 -15.39 -9.37 6.00
N CYS A 286 -16.34 -8.57 6.47
CA CYS A 286 -16.62 -7.22 6.02
C CYS A 286 -16.22 -6.19 7.08
N MET A 287 -15.69 -5.06 6.64
CA MET A 287 -15.44 -3.87 7.46
C MET A 287 -16.74 -3.04 7.48
N THR A 288 -17.25 -2.71 8.66
CA THR A 288 -18.47 -1.88 8.79
C THR A 288 -18.22 -0.72 9.74
N SER A 289 -19.08 0.27 9.76
CA SER A 289 -19.03 1.37 10.73
C SER A 289 -19.02 0.90 12.19
N SER A 290 -19.62 -0.26 12.47
CA SER A 290 -19.69 -0.88 13.80
C SER A 290 -18.68 -2.02 14.01
N GLY A 291 -17.57 -2.03 13.25
CA GLY A 291 -16.53 -3.04 13.35
C GLY A 291 -16.62 -4.15 12.31
N ARG A 292 -15.93 -5.26 12.55
CA ARG A 292 -15.89 -6.39 11.61
C ARG A 292 -17.14 -7.26 11.70
N LEU A 293 -17.67 -7.63 10.54
CA LEU A 293 -18.81 -8.50 10.37
C LEU A 293 -18.41 -9.74 9.57
N VAL A 294 -18.54 -10.94 10.14
CA VAL A 294 -18.32 -12.20 9.43
C VAL A 294 -19.66 -12.68 8.87
N VAL A 295 -19.95 -12.36 7.60
CA VAL A 295 -21.27 -12.59 6.99
C VAL A 295 -21.66 -14.07 6.91
N LYS A 296 -20.72 -15.00 6.95
CA LYS A 296 -20.98 -16.47 6.96
C LYS A 296 -21.62 -16.98 8.24
N ASN A 297 -21.64 -16.19 9.33
CA ASN A 297 -22.21 -16.61 10.62
C ASN A 297 -23.72 -16.90 10.50
N ALA A 298 -24.20 -17.89 11.24
CA ALA A 298 -25.59 -18.35 11.21
C ALA A 298 -26.61 -17.25 11.54
N LYS A 299 -26.25 -16.32 12.43
CA LYS A 299 -27.12 -15.20 12.83
C LYS A 299 -27.57 -14.31 11.67
N TYR A 300 -26.88 -14.34 10.53
CA TYR A 300 -27.21 -13.54 9.35
C TYR A 300 -28.08 -14.28 8.32
N GLU A 301 -28.50 -15.51 8.59
CA GLU A 301 -29.30 -16.32 7.67
C GLU A 301 -30.63 -15.67 7.27
N ARG A 302 -31.22 -14.95 8.19
CA ARG A 302 -32.50 -14.24 8.00
C ARG A 302 -32.38 -12.73 8.14
N ASP A 303 -31.14 -12.19 8.11
CA ASP A 303 -30.90 -10.76 8.26
C ASP A 303 -31.00 -10.06 6.90
N LEU A 304 -32.12 -9.34 6.68
CA LEU A 304 -32.39 -8.61 5.45
C LEU A 304 -31.78 -7.20 5.42
N ARG A 305 -31.01 -6.80 6.43
CA ARG A 305 -30.31 -5.52 6.44
C ARG A 305 -29.08 -5.56 5.51
N PRO A 306 -28.57 -4.41 5.05
CA PRO A 306 -27.31 -4.34 4.31
C PRO A 306 -26.10 -4.75 5.19
N LEU A 307 -24.92 -4.95 4.60
CA LEU A 307 -23.70 -5.20 5.37
C LEU A 307 -23.45 -4.10 6.41
N ASP A 308 -23.61 -2.85 6.01
CA ASP A 308 -23.48 -1.67 6.85
C ASP A 308 -24.59 -0.67 6.51
N GLU A 309 -25.41 -0.30 7.49
CA GLU A 309 -26.57 0.60 7.33
C GLU A 309 -26.14 2.05 7.04
N LYS A 310 -24.91 2.44 7.38
CA LYS A 310 -24.33 3.76 7.10
C LYS A 310 -23.57 3.82 5.76
N CYS A 311 -23.42 2.68 5.07
CA CYS A 311 -22.65 2.58 3.85
C CYS A 311 -23.50 2.75 2.59
N ASN A 312 -23.11 3.65 1.70
CA ASN A 312 -23.79 3.90 0.42
C ASN A 312 -23.17 3.18 -0.79
N CYS A 313 -22.33 2.16 -0.57
CA CYS A 313 -21.73 1.40 -1.66
C CYS A 313 -22.76 0.60 -2.45
N TYR A 314 -22.39 0.18 -3.67
CA TYR A 314 -23.24 -0.66 -4.53
C TYR A 314 -23.78 -1.89 -3.80
N THR A 315 -22.93 -2.58 -3.03
CA THR A 315 -23.34 -3.79 -2.29
C THR A 315 -24.40 -3.47 -1.24
N CYS A 316 -24.20 -2.45 -0.40
CA CYS A 316 -25.13 -2.13 0.69
C CYS A 316 -26.47 -1.59 0.20
N ARG A 317 -26.49 -0.90 -0.95
CA ARG A 317 -27.73 -0.36 -1.53
C ARG A 317 -28.61 -1.43 -2.19
N ASN A 318 -28.02 -2.58 -2.58
CA ASN A 318 -28.72 -3.54 -3.43
C ASN A 318 -28.88 -4.93 -2.81
N TYR A 319 -28.07 -5.30 -1.79
CA TYR A 319 -27.99 -6.69 -1.29
C TYR A 319 -28.02 -6.75 0.23
N THR A 320 -28.63 -7.82 0.73
CA THR A 320 -28.79 -8.08 2.16
C THR A 320 -27.70 -9.03 2.68
N ARG A 321 -27.48 -9.01 4.00
CA ARG A 321 -26.60 -9.99 4.69
C ARG A 321 -27.02 -11.42 4.42
N ALA A 322 -28.33 -11.71 4.46
CA ALA A 322 -28.88 -13.04 4.17
C ALA A 322 -28.52 -13.53 2.77
N TYR A 323 -28.68 -12.69 1.75
CA TYR A 323 -28.33 -13.04 0.38
C TYR A 323 -26.81 -13.25 0.20
N ILE A 324 -25.98 -12.33 0.72
CA ILE A 324 -24.53 -12.47 0.64
C ILE A 324 -24.06 -13.72 1.37
N ARG A 325 -24.61 -14.01 2.57
CA ARG A 325 -24.34 -15.26 3.28
C ARG A 325 -24.71 -16.49 2.45
N HIS A 326 -25.87 -16.49 1.79
CA HIS A 326 -26.30 -17.57 0.88
C HIS A 326 -25.23 -17.80 -0.19
N LEU A 327 -24.76 -16.75 -0.87
CA LEU A 327 -23.71 -16.85 -1.89
C LEU A 327 -22.42 -17.50 -1.36
N PHE A 328 -22.00 -17.16 -0.13
CA PHE A 328 -20.85 -17.79 0.51
C PHE A 328 -21.10 -19.27 0.89
N LYS A 329 -22.34 -19.65 1.18
CA LYS A 329 -22.70 -21.04 1.53
C LYS A 329 -22.83 -21.94 0.32
N THR A 330 -23.05 -21.36 -0.85
CA THR A 330 -23.17 -22.05 -2.13
C THR A 330 -21.93 -21.88 -3.00
N ASP A 331 -20.84 -21.34 -2.43
CA ASP A 331 -19.54 -21.07 -3.09
C ASP A 331 -19.66 -20.22 -4.38
N GLU A 332 -20.66 -19.34 -4.43
CA GLU A 332 -20.86 -18.41 -5.54
C GLU A 332 -19.85 -17.27 -5.51
N THR A 333 -19.11 -17.09 -6.62
CA THR A 333 -18.06 -16.08 -6.74
C THR A 333 -18.59 -14.64 -6.61
N PHE A 334 -19.87 -14.44 -6.90
CA PHE A 334 -20.50 -13.13 -6.75
C PHE A 334 -20.50 -12.64 -5.29
N GLY A 335 -20.57 -13.57 -4.31
CA GLY A 335 -20.40 -13.21 -2.89
C GLY A 335 -19.04 -12.61 -2.59
N LEU A 336 -17.96 -13.17 -3.17
CA LEU A 336 -16.61 -12.65 -3.03
C LEU A 336 -16.45 -11.25 -3.63
N ARG A 337 -17.11 -11.00 -4.77
CA ARG A 337 -17.12 -9.70 -5.43
C ARG A 337 -17.85 -8.65 -4.59
N LEU A 338 -19.06 -8.94 -4.11
CA LEU A 338 -19.87 -8.01 -3.32
C LEU A 338 -19.16 -7.57 -2.04
N THR A 339 -18.54 -8.51 -1.32
CA THR A 339 -17.80 -8.21 -0.09
C THR A 339 -16.49 -7.48 -0.36
N SER A 340 -15.78 -7.81 -1.44
CA SER A 340 -14.56 -7.11 -1.85
C SER A 340 -14.86 -5.65 -2.26
N TYR A 341 -15.94 -5.45 -3.04
CA TYR A 341 -16.41 -4.12 -3.39
C TYR A 341 -16.69 -3.28 -2.15
N HIS A 342 -17.46 -3.85 -1.21
CA HIS A 342 -17.82 -3.17 0.03
C HIS A 342 -16.59 -2.76 0.85
N ASN A 343 -15.64 -3.67 1.08
CA ASN A 343 -14.45 -3.39 1.89
C ASN A 343 -13.53 -2.34 1.25
N LEU A 344 -13.36 -2.38 -0.07
CA LEU A 344 -12.58 -1.36 -0.77
C LEU A 344 -13.27 0.02 -0.68
N TYR A 345 -14.57 0.06 -0.97
CA TYR A 345 -15.34 1.30 -0.83
C TYR A 345 -15.26 1.85 0.60
N PHE A 346 -15.34 0.99 1.62
CA PHE A 346 -15.23 1.39 3.02
C PHE A 346 -13.92 2.14 3.30
N LEU A 347 -12.77 1.58 2.88
CA LEU A 347 -11.48 2.23 3.12
C LEU A 347 -11.28 3.49 2.28
N LEU A 348 -11.68 3.48 1.00
CA LEU A 348 -11.60 4.67 0.15
C LEU A 348 -12.45 5.81 0.68
N ASN A 349 -13.67 5.51 1.14
CA ASN A 349 -14.55 6.49 1.75
C ASN A 349 -14.02 6.97 3.12
N LEU A 350 -13.41 6.08 3.91
CA LEU A 350 -12.74 6.46 5.17
C LEU A 350 -11.63 7.49 4.89
N MET A 351 -10.78 7.24 3.90
CA MET A 351 -9.71 8.20 3.57
C MET A 351 -10.24 9.53 3.06
N LYS A 352 -11.36 9.53 2.34
CA LYS A 352 -12.05 10.78 1.96
C LYS A 352 -12.53 11.56 3.18
N GLN A 353 -13.11 10.88 4.17
CA GLN A 353 -13.54 11.52 5.43
C GLN A 353 -12.35 12.01 6.26
N VAL A 354 -11.24 11.26 6.29
CA VAL A 354 -9.97 11.67 6.92
C VAL A 354 -9.45 12.95 6.29
N ARG A 355 -9.43 13.07 4.96
CA ARG A 355 -9.01 14.31 4.28
C ARG A 355 -9.90 15.49 4.65
N GLN A 356 -11.22 15.29 4.72
CA GLN A 356 -12.14 16.33 5.16
C GLN A 356 -11.86 16.75 6.61
N ALA A 357 -11.63 15.79 7.51
CA ALA A 357 -11.30 16.07 8.90
C ALA A 357 -9.97 16.83 9.07
N ILE A 358 -8.97 16.57 8.21
CA ILE A 358 -7.72 17.36 8.16
C ILE A 358 -8.02 18.79 7.69
N MET A 359 -8.85 18.95 6.65
CA MET A 359 -9.26 20.26 6.15
C MET A 359 -9.95 21.09 7.24
N ASP A 360 -10.81 20.46 8.03
CA ASP A 360 -11.61 21.09 9.08
C ASP A 360 -10.88 21.23 10.43
N ASP A 361 -9.62 20.73 10.53
CA ASP A 361 -8.81 20.71 11.77
C ASP A 361 -9.48 19.96 12.95
N ASN A 362 -10.25 18.89 12.67
CA ASN A 362 -10.97 18.09 13.68
C ASN A 362 -10.65 16.58 13.59
N LEU A 363 -9.45 16.24 13.11
CA LEU A 363 -9.05 14.84 12.87
C LEU A 363 -9.03 13.99 14.15
N LEU A 364 -8.66 14.56 15.29
CA LEU A 364 -8.62 13.81 16.56
C LEU A 364 -10.03 13.44 17.02
N GLU A 365 -10.98 14.37 16.96
CA GLU A 365 -12.38 14.13 17.30
C GLU A 365 -13.01 13.10 16.36
N PHE A 366 -12.71 13.20 15.06
CA PHE A 366 -13.19 12.23 14.08
C PHE A 366 -12.62 10.82 14.36
N ARG A 367 -11.32 10.72 14.68
CA ARG A 367 -10.69 9.46 15.07
C ARG A 367 -11.35 8.85 16.32
N GLU A 368 -11.56 9.62 17.36
CA GLU A 368 -12.18 9.15 18.60
C GLU A 368 -13.60 8.63 18.36
N ALA A 369 -14.43 9.38 17.64
CA ALA A 369 -15.78 8.97 17.31
C ALA A 369 -15.79 7.68 16.45
N PHE A 370 -14.88 7.58 15.48
CA PHE A 370 -14.73 6.38 14.67
C PHE A 370 -14.28 5.18 15.50
N PHE A 371 -13.32 5.35 16.41
CA PHE A 371 -12.79 4.26 17.26
C PHE A 371 -13.85 3.76 18.26
N GLU A 372 -14.65 4.66 18.81
CA GLU A 372 -15.76 4.27 19.67
C GLU A 372 -16.81 3.46 18.91
N GLU A 373 -17.25 3.94 17.75
CA GLU A 373 -18.26 3.29 16.93
C GLU A 373 -17.74 1.94 16.36
N TYR A 374 -16.53 1.90 15.84
CA TYR A 374 -15.90 0.69 15.31
C TYR A 374 -15.60 -0.34 16.39
N GLY A 375 -15.46 0.09 17.64
CA GLY A 375 -15.26 -0.76 18.80
C GLY A 375 -13.80 -1.05 19.15
N PHE A 376 -12.83 -0.23 18.69
CA PHE A 376 -11.42 -0.37 19.06
C PHE A 376 -11.16 -0.10 20.53
N ASN A 377 -11.98 0.72 21.20
CA ASN A 377 -11.86 1.09 22.63
C ASN A 377 -12.47 0.05 23.58
N LYS A 378 -13.02 -1.06 23.07
CA LYS A 378 -13.57 -2.13 23.92
C LYS A 378 -12.46 -3.09 24.34
N GLU A 379 -12.48 -3.56 25.60
CA GLU A 379 -11.46 -4.45 26.19
C GLU A 379 -11.16 -5.74 25.39
N ASN A 380 -12.03 -6.13 24.47
CA ASN A 380 -11.88 -7.29 23.60
C ASN A 380 -11.23 -6.97 22.22
N ALA A 381 -10.70 -5.78 22.02
CA ALA A 381 -10.07 -5.35 20.76
C ALA A 381 -8.70 -6.02 20.48
N ARG A 382 -8.29 -7.00 21.27
CA ARG A 382 -6.97 -7.69 21.14
C ARG A 382 -6.81 -8.57 19.90
N ASN A 383 -7.85 -8.68 19.06
CA ASN A 383 -7.85 -9.53 17.86
C ASN A 383 -8.07 -8.76 16.55
N PHE A 384 -7.64 -7.49 16.48
CA PHE A 384 -7.75 -6.66 15.28
C PHE A 384 -6.39 -6.45 14.61
#